data_3638504c97134153ff9dda01a8bcd39f
#
_entry.id   3638504c97134153ff9dda01a8bcd39f
#
_cell.length_a   1.000
_cell.length_b   1.000
_cell.length_c   1.000
_cell.angle_alpha   90.00
_cell.angle_beta   90.00
_cell.angle_gamma   90.00
#
_symmetry.space_group_name_H-M   'P 1'
#
loop_
_entity.id
_entity.type
_entity.pdbx_description
1 polymer ?
#
loop_
_entity_poly.entity_id
_entity_poly.type
_entity_poly.pdbx_seq_one_letter_code
_entity_poly.pdbx_strand_id
1 'polypeptide(L)'
;MNMKAAFLHNLSDAFASIGVIAAGSLIILYQWYWVDTAVTLAIGGFILYQGFLMLPKTIHLLMEGAPEGISLEEVKMKLEALHDVIDVHHIHLWSIDENRIALEAHVVTNNANTLKELEFIKASIKSLLASEFNISHSTLEFEDPSVEHCD
;
A
#
# COMPACT_ATOMS: atom_id res chain seq x y z
N MET A 1 -10.09 0.64 -4.16
CA MET A 1 -10.89 1.36 -3.14
C MET A 1 -11.53 0.37 -2.20
N ASN A 2 -11.27 0.48 -0.92
CA ASN A 2 -11.84 -0.42 0.08
C ASN A 2 -13.31 -0.06 0.30
N MET A 3 -14.23 -0.81 -0.31
CA MET A 3 -15.69 -0.59 -0.22
C MET A 3 -16.19 -0.52 1.24
N LYS A 4 -15.57 -1.28 2.16
CA LYS A 4 -15.90 -1.23 3.59
C LYS A 4 -15.56 0.12 4.21
N ALA A 5 -14.40 0.71 3.87
CA ALA A 5 -14.00 2.01 4.40
C ALA A 5 -14.91 3.13 3.88
N ALA A 6 -15.25 3.13 2.59
CA ALA A 6 -16.19 4.09 2.01
C ALA A 6 -17.60 3.96 2.62
N PHE A 7 -18.07 2.73 2.85
CA PHE A 7 -19.37 2.50 3.50
C PHE A 7 -19.39 3.01 4.95
N LEU A 8 -18.35 2.73 5.74
CA LEU A 8 -18.23 3.21 7.12
C LEU A 8 -18.17 4.74 7.18
N HIS A 9 -17.44 5.38 6.26
CA HIS A 9 -17.39 6.82 6.17
C HIS A 9 -18.75 7.43 5.89
N ASN A 10 -19.45 6.95 4.85
CA ASN A 10 -20.80 7.42 4.51
C ASN A 10 -21.82 7.18 5.64
N LEU A 11 -21.67 6.05 6.35
CA LEU A 11 -22.53 5.74 7.50
C LEU A 11 -22.29 6.71 8.66
N SER A 12 -21.04 7.05 8.93
CA SER A 12 -20.66 8.06 9.95
C SER A 12 -21.24 9.44 9.62
N ASP A 13 -21.18 9.86 8.36
CA ASP A 13 -21.75 11.12 7.90
C ASP A 13 -23.27 11.15 8.03
N ALA A 14 -23.93 10.03 7.74
CA ALA A 14 -25.37 9.88 7.91
C ALA A 14 -25.77 10.01 9.41
N PHE A 15 -25.04 9.37 10.31
CA PHE A 15 -25.27 9.50 11.75
C PHE A 15 -25.02 10.92 12.26
N ALA A 16 -23.96 11.59 11.79
CA ALA A 16 -23.69 12.98 12.12
C ALA A 16 -24.85 13.89 11.66
N SER A 17 -25.36 13.68 10.44
CA SER A 17 -26.51 14.44 9.91
C SER A 17 -27.78 14.25 10.74
N ILE A 18 -28.08 13.01 11.15
CA ILE A 18 -29.21 12.71 12.05
C ILE A 18 -29.03 13.42 13.41
N GLY A 19 -27.82 13.39 13.95
CA GLY A 19 -27.48 14.09 15.20
C GLY A 19 -27.71 15.58 15.12
N VAL A 20 -27.33 16.23 14.03
CA VAL A 20 -27.57 17.67 13.80
C VAL A 20 -29.08 17.98 13.68
N ILE A 21 -29.86 17.17 12.98
CA ILE A 21 -31.31 17.33 12.85
C ILE A 21 -31.97 17.19 14.22
N ALA A 22 -31.58 16.19 15.02
CA ALA A 22 -32.10 16.01 16.37
C ALA A 22 -31.75 17.19 17.28
N ALA A 23 -30.50 17.68 17.24
CA ALA A 23 -30.07 18.86 17.98
C ALA A 23 -30.87 20.11 17.59
N GLY A 24 -31.05 20.39 16.30
CA GLY A 24 -31.87 21.50 15.81
C GLY A 24 -33.32 21.40 16.27
N SER A 25 -33.89 20.20 16.27
CA SER A 25 -35.25 19.97 16.78
C SER A 25 -35.37 20.28 18.27
N LEU A 26 -34.39 19.85 19.09
CA LEU A 26 -34.36 20.15 20.52
C LEU A 26 -34.22 21.66 20.81
N ILE A 27 -33.42 22.37 20.01
CA ILE A 27 -33.27 23.82 20.14
C ILE A 27 -34.60 24.52 19.84
N ILE A 28 -35.31 24.16 18.78
CA ILE A 28 -36.58 24.75 18.38
C ILE A 28 -37.66 24.47 19.42
N LEU A 29 -37.75 23.24 19.94
CA LEU A 29 -38.81 22.82 20.86
C LEU A 29 -38.57 23.28 22.31
N TYR A 30 -37.30 23.22 22.79
CA TYR A 30 -36.97 23.40 24.19
C TYR A 30 -36.03 24.57 24.47
N GLN A 31 -35.54 25.27 23.41
CA GLN A 31 -34.57 26.37 23.50
C GLN A 31 -33.26 25.98 24.21
N TRP A 32 -32.82 24.71 24.07
CA TRP A 32 -31.60 24.17 24.66
C TRP A 32 -30.38 24.48 23.79
N TYR A 33 -29.95 25.72 23.75
CA TYR A 33 -28.85 26.18 22.90
C TYR A 33 -27.50 25.50 23.18
N TRP A 34 -27.26 25.02 24.40
CA TRP A 34 -26.03 24.29 24.74
C TRP A 34 -25.87 22.97 23.97
N VAL A 35 -26.96 22.38 23.48
CA VAL A 35 -26.97 21.15 22.70
C VAL A 35 -26.22 21.33 21.39
N ASP A 36 -26.31 22.48 20.74
CA ASP A 36 -25.58 22.83 19.53
C ASP A 36 -24.06 22.75 19.75
N THR A 37 -23.60 23.41 20.81
CA THR A 37 -22.17 23.38 21.17
C THR A 37 -21.69 21.96 21.49
N ALA A 38 -22.49 21.17 22.23
CA ALA A 38 -22.15 19.81 22.60
C ALA A 38 -22.05 18.90 21.37
N VAL A 39 -23.01 18.97 20.45
CA VAL A 39 -23.01 18.18 19.20
C VAL A 39 -21.86 18.59 18.28
N THR A 40 -21.62 19.90 18.15
CA THR A 40 -20.51 20.42 17.36
C THR A 40 -19.16 19.92 17.89
N LEU A 41 -18.94 19.96 19.20
CA LEU A 41 -17.72 19.46 19.83
C LEU A 41 -17.58 17.93 19.66
N ALA A 42 -18.69 17.20 19.80
CA ALA A 42 -18.66 15.73 19.60
C ALA A 42 -18.31 15.34 18.15
N ILE A 43 -18.93 15.98 17.16
CA ILE A 43 -18.66 15.74 15.75
C ILE A 43 -17.23 16.18 15.40
N GLY A 44 -16.82 17.38 15.82
CA GLY A 44 -15.46 17.90 15.59
C GLY A 44 -14.40 17.02 16.22
N GLY A 45 -14.59 16.57 17.46
CA GLY A 45 -13.69 15.64 18.14
C GLY A 45 -13.61 14.29 17.45
N PHE A 46 -14.74 13.76 16.96
CA PHE A 46 -14.78 12.53 16.18
C PHE A 46 -14.01 12.64 14.86
N ILE A 47 -14.19 13.75 14.12
CA ILE A 47 -13.47 13.99 12.87
C ILE A 47 -11.97 14.10 13.12
N LEU A 48 -11.55 14.83 14.14
CA LEU A 48 -10.14 14.93 14.51
C LEU A 48 -9.54 13.57 14.88
N TYR A 49 -10.26 12.80 15.69
CA TYR A 49 -9.83 11.44 16.07
C TYR A 49 -9.61 10.55 14.84
N GLN A 50 -10.55 10.53 13.91
CA GLN A 50 -10.43 9.78 12.65
C GLN A 50 -9.25 10.28 11.79
N GLY A 51 -9.05 11.59 11.70
CA GLY A 51 -7.91 12.17 11.01
C GLY A 51 -6.56 11.70 11.59
N PHE A 52 -6.44 11.71 12.92
CA PHE A 52 -5.23 11.23 13.58
C PHE A 52 -4.97 9.72 13.36
N LEU A 53 -6.01 8.89 13.27
CA LEU A 53 -5.87 7.47 12.97
C LEU A 53 -5.43 7.19 11.53
N MET A 54 -5.87 8.03 10.59
CA MET A 54 -5.51 7.87 9.17
C MET A 54 -4.13 8.43 8.83
N LEU A 55 -3.65 9.41 9.58
CA LEU A 55 -2.41 10.13 9.30
C LEU A 55 -1.17 9.22 9.19
N PRO A 56 -0.91 8.27 10.12
CA PRO A 56 0.26 7.40 10.04
C PRO A 56 0.27 6.55 8.78
N LYS A 57 -0.89 6.00 8.38
CA LYS A 57 -1.02 5.18 7.17
C LYS A 57 -0.73 6.00 5.92
N THR A 58 -1.23 7.23 5.87
CA THR A 58 -0.99 8.14 4.75
C THR A 58 0.49 8.53 4.67
N ILE A 59 1.11 8.84 5.81
CA ILE A 59 2.55 9.14 5.87
C ILE A 59 3.37 7.94 5.40
N HIS A 60 3.06 6.73 5.88
CA HIS A 60 3.75 5.50 5.47
C HIS A 60 3.69 5.30 3.94
N LEU A 61 2.53 5.51 3.34
CA LEU A 61 2.36 5.41 1.89
C LEU A 61 3.16 6.49 1.13
N LEU A 62 3.14 7.75 1.61
CA LEU A 62 3.86 8.86 0.99
C LEU A 62 5.39 8.73 1.12
N MET A 63 5.86 8.02 2.13
CA MET A 63 7.28 7.71 2.34
C MET A 63 7.73 6.43 1.64
N GLU A 64 6.92 5.92 0.68
CA GLU A 64 7.22 4.68 -0.05
C GLU A 64 7.47 3.50 0.89
N GLY A 65 6.67 3.42 1.96
CA GLY A 65 6.80 2.37 2.96
C GLY A 65 6.59 0.98 2.39
N ALA A 66 7.31 0.01 2.93
CA ALA A 66 7.17 -1.39 2.54
C ALA A 66 5.74 -1.89 2.78
N PRO A 67 5.17 -2.68 1.86
CA PRO A 67 3.82 -3.22 2.01
C PRO A 67 3.75 -4.19 3.20
N GLU A 68 2.63 -4.14 3.92
CA GLU A 68 2.39 -5.08 5.01
C GLU A 68 2.23 -6.52 4.49
N GLY A 69 2.89 -7.47 5.14
CA GLY A 69 2.68 -8.90 4.90
C GLY A 69 3.53 -9.52 3.78
N ILE A 70 4.46 -8.80 3.18
CA ILE A 70 5.43 -9.36 2.22
C ILE A 70 6.83 -9.30 2.86
N SER A 71 7.47 -10.46 2.98
CA SER A 71 8.87 -10.55 3.43
C SER A 71 9.82 -10.44 2.23
N LEU A 72 10.81 -9.57 2.34
CA LEU A 72 11.88 -9.44 1.33
C LEU A 72 12.67 -10.75 1.20
N GLU A 73 12.89 -11.45 2.30
CA GLU A 73 13.60 -12.72 2.32
C GLU A 73 12.83 -13.80 1.55
N GLU A 74 11.49 -13.82 1.68
CA GLU A 74 10.64 -14.76 0.95
C GLU A 74 10.65 -14.45 -0.55
N VAL A 75 10.56 -13.19 -0.93
CA VAL A 75 10.67 -12.75 -2.33
C VAL A 75 12.02 -13.17 -2.90
N LYS A 76 13.13 -12.90 -2.20
CA LYS A 76 14.48 -13.28 -2.60
C LYS A 76 14.58 -14.78 -2.82
N MET A 77 14.21 -15.61 -1.85
CA MET A 77 14.27 -17.07 -1.96
C MET A 77 13.46 -17.61 -3.14
N LYS A 78 12.30 -17.04 -3.40
CA LYS A 78 11.45 -17.46 -4.51
C LYS A 78 12.04 -17.09 -5.87
N LEU A 79 12.66 -15.93 -5.98
CA LEU A 79 13.33 -15.49 -7.21
C LEU A 79 14.59 -16.32 -7.48
N GLU A 80 15.39 -16.60 -6.46
CA GLU A 80 16.60 -17.43 -6.56
C GLU A 80 16.29 -18.92 -6.84
N ALA A 81 15.06 -19.38 -6.57
CA ALA A 81 14.61 -20.72 -6.94
C ALA A 81 14.35 -20.88 -8.44
N LEU A 82 14.33 -19.81 -9.23
CA LEU A 82 14.23 -19.87 -10.67
C LEU A 82 15.55 -20.37 -11.28
N HIS A 83 15.45 -21.27 -12.25
CA HIS A 83 16.60 -22.00 -12.83
C HIS A 83 17.72 -21.08 -13.37
N ASP A 84 17.35 -19.93 -13.93
CA ASP A 84 18.28 -19.04 -14.63
C ASP A 84 18.73 -17.84 -13.76
N VAL A 85 18.35 -17.82 -12.47
CA VAL A 85 18.72 -16.80 -11.50
C VAL A 85 19.77 -17.36 -10.54
N ILE A 86 20.89 -16.68 -10.39
CA ILE A 86 21.99 -17.07 -9.48
C ILE A 86 21.84 -16.38 -8.13
N ASP A 87 21.59 -15.09 -8.14
CA ASP A 87 21.45 -14.25 -6.95
C ASP A 87 20.51 -13.08 -7.24
N VAL A 88 19.87 -12.60 -6.19
CA VAL A 88 19.04 -11.40 -6.23
C VAL A 88 19.42 -10.53 -5.04
N HIS A 89 19.82 -9.29 -5.32
CA HIS A 89 20.24 -8.34 -4.29
C HIS A 89 19.70 -6.94 -4.58
N HIS A 90 19.95 -5.97 -3.70
CA HIS A 90 19.42 -4.61 -3.78
C HIS A 90 17.90 -4.58 -4.00
N ILE A 91 17.19 -5.47 -3.27
CA ILE A 91 15.75 -5.55 -3.38
C ILE A 91 15.10 -4.41 -2.62
N HIS A 92 14.42 -3.55 -3.34
CA HIS A 92 13.57 -2.50 -2.79
C HIS A 92 12.11 -2.80 -3.10
N LEU A 93 11.26 -2.68 -2.08
CA LEU A 93 9.83 -2.98 -2.19
C LEU A 93 9.05 -1.85 -1.54
N TRP A 94 8.11 -1.25 -2.28
CA TRP A 94 7.28 -0.16 -1.77
C TRP A 94 5.86 -0.18 -2.32
N SER A 95 4.96 0.49 -1.62
CA SER A 95 3.58 0.64 -2.05
C SER A 95 3.43 1.89 -2.92
N ILE A 96 2.96 1.72 -4.16
CA ILE A 96 2.59 2.84 -5.03
C ILE A 96 1.25 3.43 -4.58
N ASP A 97 0.31 2.57 -4.25
CA ASP A 97 -0.98 2.91 -3.68
C ASP A 97 -1.52 1.76 -2.81
N GLU A 98 -2.76 1.84 -2.32
CA GLU A 98 -3.36 0.82 -1.44
C GLU A 98 -3.41 -0.60 -2.06
N ASN A 99 -3.29 -0.74 -3.38
CA ASN A 99 -3.49 -2.01 -4.10
C ASN A 99 -2.32 -2.37 -5.02
N ARG A 100 -1.38 -1.46 -5.25
CA ARG A 100 -0.26 -1.66 -6.17
C ARG A 100 1.06 -1.56 -5.44
N ILE A 101 1.85 -2.59 -5.63
CA ILE A 101 3.19 -2.74 -5.07
C ILE A 101 4.19 -2.68 -6.21
N ALA A 102 5.30 -1.98 -5.99
CA ALA A 102 6.45 -1.94 -6.87
C ALA A 102 7.64 -2.64 -6.23
N LEU A 103 8.46 -3.25 -7.08
CA LEU A 103 9.70 -3.90 -6.73
C LEU A 103 10.81 -3.41 -7.65
N GLU A 104 11.96 -3.14 -7.09
CA GLU A 104 13.22 -2.96 -7.78
C GLU A 104 14.22 -3.98 -7.26
N ALA A 105 14.98 -4.61 -8.15
CA ALA A 105 15.98 -5.59 -7.77
C ALA A 105 17.06 -5.73 -8.83
N HIS A 106 18.27 -6.06 -8.39
CA HIS A 106 19.37 -6.53 -9.22
C HIS A 106 19.30 -8.05 -9.28
N VAL A 107 19.42 -8.60 -10.49
CA VAL A 107 19.28 -10.03 -10.77
C VAL A 107 20.51 -10.52 -11.51
N VAL A 108 21.29 -11.33 -10.83
CA VAL A 108 22.43 -12.01 -11.45
C VAL A 108 21.92 -13.26 -12.17
N THR A 109 22.18 -13.34 -13.48
CA THR A 109 21.68 -14.43 -14.31
C THR A 109 22.80 -15.33 -14.81
N ASN A 110 22.48 -16.62 -15.00
CA ASN A 110 23.41 -17.59 -15.60
C ASN A 110 23.12 -17.71 -17.11
N ASN A 111 24.18 -17.51 -17.94
CA ASN A 111 24.14 -17.77 -19.37
C ASN A 111 23.12 -16.97 -20.22
N ALA A 112 22.70 -15.80 -19.80
CA ALA A 112 21.87 -14.93 -20.61
C ALA A 112 22.72 -14.12 -21.61
N ASN A 113 23.05 -14.73 -22.75
CA ASN A 113 23.92 -14.13 -23.78
C ASN A 113 23.14 -13.33 -24.83
N THR A 114 21.84 -13.43 -24.85
CA THR A 114 20.98 -12.74 -25.82
C THR A 114 19.84 -11.98 -25.15
N LEU A 115 19.42 -10.90 -25.79
CA LEU A 115 18.25 -10.13 -25.32
C LEU A 115 16.98 -11.00 -25.22
N LYS A 116 16.84 -12.00 -26.05
CA LYS A 116 15.67 -12.91 -26.02
C LYS A 116 15.67 -13.79 -24.76
N GLU A 117 16.84 -14.26 -24.33
CA GLU A 117 16.99 -15.05 -23.10
C GLU A 117 16.67 -14.17 -21.89
N LEU A 118 17.19 -12.94 -21.84
CA LEU A 118 16.87 -11.97 -20.77
C LEU A 118 15.37 -11.66 -20.71
N GLU A 119 14.71 -11.46 -21.84
CA GLU A 119 13.26 -11.21 -21.88
C GLU A 119 12.46 -12.44 -21.38
N PHE A 120 12.92 -13.66 -21.62
CA PHE A 120 12.29 -14.86 -21.09
C PHE A 120 12.43 -14.96 -19.57
N ILE A 121 13.64 -14.74 -19.04
CA ILE A 121 13.90 -14.72 -17.57
C ILE A 121 13.05 -13.63 -16.91
N LYS A 122 13.06 -12.43 -17.47
CA LYS A 122 12.24 -11.31 -17.00
C LYS A 122 10.74 -11.64 -16.96
N ALA A 123 10.23 -12.32 -17.99
CA ALA A 123 8.82 -12.73 -18.02
C ALA A 123 8.51 -13.75 -16.91
N SER A 124 9.42 -14.70 -16.66
CA SER A 124 9.29 -15.69 -15.59
C SER A 124 9.28 -15.02 -14.21
N ILE A 125 10.21 -14.10 -13.95
CA ILE A 125 10.27 -13.31 -12.70
C ILE A 125 8.98 -12.52 -12.52
N LYS A 126 8.54 -11.77 -13.54
CA LYS A 126 7.29 -10.97 -13.46
C LYS A 126 6.06 -11.82 -13.23
N SER A 127 5.99 -12.99 -13.85
CA SER A 127 4.89 -13.94 -13.65
C SER A 127 4.84 -14.44 -12.20
N LEU A 128 5.98 -14.81 -11.62
CA LEU A 128 6.09 -15.25 -10.23
C LEU A 128 5.71 -14.11 -9.27
N LEU A 129 6.27 -12.92 -9.45
CA LEU A 129 5.96 -11.75 -8.63
C LEU A 129 4.46 -11.40 -8.65
N ALA A 130 3.83 -11.49 -9.81
CA ALA A 130 2.41 -11.23 -9.96
C ALA A 130 1.54 -12.31 -9.31
N SER A 131 1.88 -13.60 -9.48
CA SER A 131 1.04 -14.71 -9.01
C SER A 131 1.17 -14.96 -7.52
N GLU A 132 2.38 -14.86 -6.94
CA GLU A 132 2.61 -15.19 -5.53
C GLU A 132 2.53 -13.99 -4.60
N PHE A 133 2.97 -12.81 -5.06
CA PHE A 133 3.07 -11.61 -4.22
C PHE A 133 2.15 -10.47 -4.63
N ASN A 134 1.37 -10.63 -5.72
CA ASN A 134 0.53 -9.57 -6.29
C ASN A 134 1.33 -8.29 -6.66
N ILE A 135 2.62 -8.44 -7.00
CA ILE A 135 3.49 -7.35 -7.44
C ILE A 135 3.34 -7.20 -8.95
N SER A 136 2.66 -6.13 -9.37
CA SER A 136 2.36 -5.87 -10.79
C SER A 136 3.38 -4.98 -11.48
N HIS A 137 4.19 -4.25 -10.72
CA HIS A 137 5.20 -3.35 -11.25
C HIS A 137 6.58 -3.75 -10.74
N SER A 138 7.51 -4.01 -11.66
CA SER A 138 8.89 -4.34 -11.28
C SER A 138 9.89 -3.75 -12.26
N THR A 139 10.95 -3.15 -11.71
CA THR A 139 12.16 -2.74 -12.40
C THR A 139 13.25 -3.74 -12.06
N LEU A 140 13.83 -4.37 -13.07
CA LEU A 140 14.85 -5.39 -12.89
C LEU A 140 16.10 -4.97 -13.65
N GLU A 141 17.19 -4.85 -12.92
CA GLU A 141 18.52 -4.68 -13.50
C GLU A 141 19.19 -6.06 -13.59
N PHE A 142 19.63 -6.44 -14.79
CA PHE A 142 20.28 -7.72 -14.99
C PHE A 142 21.78 -7.54 -15.00
N GLU A 143 22.46 -8.42 -14.26
CA GLU A 143 23.91 -8.38 -14.07
C GLU A 143 24.56 -9.67 -14.51
N ASP A 144 25.77 -9.52 -15.05
CA ASP A 144 26.62 -10.64 -15.43
C ASP A 144 27.44 -11.11 -14.21
N PRO A 145 27.49 -12.42 -13.89
CA PRO A 145 28.20 -12.93 -12.72
C PRO A 145 29.71 -12.68 -12.76
N SER A 146 30.28 -12.31 -13.91
CA SER A 146 31.70 -11.97 -14.06
C SER A 146 32.06 -10.52 -13.74
N VAL A 147 31.05 -9.65 -13.56
CA VAL A 147 31.26 -8.25 -13.23
C VAL A 147 31.24 -8.08 -11.71
N GLU A 148 32.26 -7.39 -11.17
CA GLU A 148 32.34 -7.08 -9.75
C GLU A 148 31.20 -6.11 -9.39
N HIS A 149 30.30 -6.54 -8.51
CA HIS A 149 29.15 -5.73 -8.10
C HIS A 149 29.61 -4.63 -7.15
N CYS A 150 29.30 -3.38 -7.45
CA CYS A 150 29.50 -2.28 -6.51
C CYS A 150 28.37 -2.32 -5.46
N ASP A 151 28.73 -2.61 -4.21
CA ASP A 151 27.90 -2.40 -3.02
C ASP A 151 27.66 -0.91 -2.73
#